data_f457bd363df76140efd7e99129b61f3e
#
_entry.id   f457bd363df76140efd7e99129b61f3e
#
_cell.length_a   1.000
_cell.length_b   1.000
_cell.length_c   1.000
_cell.angle_alpha   90.00
_cell.angle_beta   90.00
_cell.angle_gamma   90.00
#
_symmetry.space_group_name_H-M   'P 1'
#
loop_
_entity.id
_entity.type
_entity.pdbx_description
1 polymer ?
#
loop_
_entity_poly.entity_id
_entity_poly.type
_entity_poly.pdbx_seq_one_letter_code
_entity_poly.pdbx_strand_id
1 'polypeptide(L)'
;MYDLETRKRTLALLGQGFSQNSVSRRTGISRAAIRSWQTRLEPLDTHRGEPCPRCSEEPTAIGNPSAYAYLLGLYLGDGCISAAKRGVYALRIACADAWPGLVDACAEAVRIARPHNKVSRVTSAGCQYVTSFSKHWPCLFPQHGPGKKHERRIVLEPWQRRIVDAHPWEFVRGLIHSDGCRITNWATRVVRGERKRYEYPRYFFTNKSDDIRQLYTDTLDALGVAWTHCTRAGKPYNISVARRASVALMDAHVGPKY
;
A
#
# COMPACT_ATOMS: atom_id res chain seq x y z
N MET A 1 -22.44 0.89 -11.78
CA MET A 1 -22.31 2.04 -12.74
C MET A 1 -23.18 1.67 -13.94
N TYR A 2 -23.99 2.58 -14.50
CA TYR A 2 -24.81 2.29 -15.67
C TYR A 2 -23.98 2.35 -16.96
N ASP A 3 -24.13 1.37 -17.84
CA ASP A 3 -23.49 1.32 -19.15
C ASP A 3 -24.05 2.36 -20.12
N LEU A 4 -23.39 2.54 -21.26
CA LEU A 4 -23.75 3.54 -22.25
C LEU A 4 -25.12 3.28 -22.87
N GLU A 5 -25.47 2.01 -23.07
CA GLU A 5 -26.76 1.62 -23.67
C GLU A 5 -27.92 1.94 -22.74
N THR A 6 -27.79 1.65 -21.44
CA THR A 6 -28.77 2.04 -20.41
C THR A 6 -28.96 3.55 -20.37
N ARG A 7 -27.89 4.34 -20.52
CA ARG A 7 -27.95 5.81 -20.55
C ARG A 7 -28.71 6.32 -21.79
N LYS A 8 -28.35 5.80 -22.97
CA LYS A 8 -29.01 6.14 -24.25
C LYS A 8 -30.50 5.84 -24.18
N ARG A 9 -30.86 4.62 -23.74
CA ARG A 9 -32.26 4.20 -23.60
C ARG A 9 -33.03 5.10 -22.61
N THR A 10 -32.40 5.48 -21.51
CA THR A 10 -33.01 6.38 -20.52
C THR A 10 -33.25 7.78 -21.08
N LEU A 11 -32.29 8.33 -21.81
CA LEU A 11 -32.42 9.65 -22.43
C LEU A 11 -33.40 9.66 -23.61
N ALA A 12 -33.52 8.55 -24.33
CA ALA A 12 -34.52 8.41 -25.38
C ALA A 12 -35.93 8.59 -24.85
N LEU A 13 -36.24 8.13 -23.63
CA LEU A 13 -37.52 8.36 -22.98
C LEU A 13 -37.81 9.86 -22.72
N LEU A 14 -36.76 10.64 -22.40
CA LEU A 14 -36.92 12.11 -22.29
C LEU A 14 -37.20 12.74 -23.66
N GLY A 15 -36.55 12.26 -24.72
CA GLY A 15 -36.80 12.69 -26.10
C GLY A 15 -38.18 12.36 -26.58
N GLN A 16 -38.83 11.36 -26.03
CA GLN A 16 -40.27 11.01 -26.27
C GLN A 16 -41.24 11.86 -25.46
N GLY A 17 -40.79 12.87 -24.74
CA GLY A 17 -41.59 13.80 -23.97
C GLY A 17 -41.94 13.40 -22.53
N PHE A 18 -41.35 12.28 -22.03
CA PHE A 18 -41.54 11.91 -20.62
C PHE A 18 -40.75 12.84 -19.69
N SER A 19 -41.39 13.26 -18.60
CA SER A 19 -40.67 14.06 -17.58
C SER A 19 -39.57 13.27 -16.86
N GLN A 20 -38.55 13.94 -16.34
CA GLN A 20 -37.49 13.29 -15.55
C GLN A 20 -38.04 12.46 -14.38
N ASN A 21 -39.14 12.92 -13.74
CA ASN A 21 -39.81 12.17 -12.68
C ASN A 21 -40.41 10.86 -13.20
N SER A 22 -41.07 10.90 -14.35
CA SER A 22 -41.64 9.73 -14.98
C SER A 22 -40.57 8.72 -15.40
N VAL A 23 -39.51 9.21 -16.03
CA VAL A 23 -38.38 8.37 -16.43
C VAL A 23 -37.68 7.74 -15.22
N SER A 24 -37.48 8.52 -14.15
CA SER A 24 -36.85 8.01 -12.91
C SER A 24 -37.72 6.88 -12.29
N ARG A 25 -39.02 7.04 -12.21
CA ARG A 25 -39.93 5.99 -11.69
C ARG A 25 -39.96 4.74 -12.58
N ARG A 26 -39.93 4.90 -13.91
CA ARG A 26 -39.99 3.78 -14.87
C ARG A 26 -38.70 2.97 -14.91
N THR A 27 -37.55 3.64 -14.75
CA THR A 27 -36.23 3.02 -14.92
C THR A 27 -35.53 2.66 -13.60
N GLY A 28 -36.03 3.15 -12.47
CA GLY A 28 -35.36 3.04 -11.16
C GLY A 28 -34.12 3.91 -11.04
N ILE A 29 -33.81 4.73 -12.05
CA ILE A 29 -32.60 5.55 -12.12
C ILE A 29 -32.85 6.91 -11.47
N SER A 30 -31.96 7.36 -10.61
CA SER A 30 -32.12 8.64 -9.91
C SER A 30 -32.20 9.83 -10.88
N ARG A 31 -33.01 10.82 -10.58
CA ARG A 31 -33.07 12.07 -11.37
C ARG A 31 -31.74 12.79 -11.50
N ALA A 32 -30.90 12.71 -10.47
CA ALA A 32 -29.56 13.29 -10.51
C ALA A 32 -28.68 12.61 -11.58
N ALA A 33 -28.76 11.28 -11.70
CA ALA A 33 -28.05 10.54 -12.74
C ALA A 33 -28.58 10.90 -14.14
N ILE A 34 -29.91 10.93 -14.32
CA ILE A 34 -30.53 11.30 -15.59
C ILE A 34 -30.13 12.71 -16.02
N ARG A 35 -30.15 13.69 -15.11
CA ARG A 35 -29.70 15.06 -15.37
C ARG A 35 -28.24 15.15 -15.74
N SER A 36 -27.39 14.39 -15.06
CA SER A 36 -25.96 14.32 -15.37
C SER A 36 -25.69 13.75 -16.78
N TRP A 37 -26.53 12.82 -17.25
CA TRP A 37 -26.39 12.22 -18.58
C TRP A 37 -26.88 13.13 -19.71
N GLN A 38 -27.78 14.07 -19.43
CA GLN A 38 -28.17 15.10 -20.39
C GLN A 38 -27.00 16.04 -20.74
N THR A 39 -26.12 16.30 -19.77
CA THR A 39 -24.92 17.09 -19.99
C THR A 39 -23.73 16.26 -20.49
N ARG A 40 -23.68 14.96 -20.15
CA ARG A 40 -22.61 14.06 -20.52
C ARG A 40 -23.11 12.62 -20.63
N LEU A 41 -23.41 12.21 -21.86
CA LEU A 41 -23.92 10.87 -22.16
C LEU A 41 -22.91 9.77 -21.86
N GLU A 42 -21.69 9.95 -22.33
CA GLU A 42 -20.64 8.95 -22.17
C GLU A 42 -20.27 8.74 -20.69
N PRO A 43 -20.08 7.49 -20.27
CA PRO A 43 -19.47 7.24 -18.98
C PRO A 43 -18.18 8.04 -18.87
N LEU A 44 -17.95 8.66 -17.71
CA LEU A 44 -16.56 9.09 -17.40
C LEU A 44 -15.70 7.86 -17.57
N ASP A 45 -14.83 7.89 -18.58
CA ASP A 45 -13.79 6.90 -18.71
C ASP A 45 -13.00 6.95 -17.40
N THR A 46 -13.22 5.97 -16.56
CA THR A 46 -12.35 5.77 -15.41
C THR A 46 -11.11 5.17 -16.03
N HIS A 47 -10.14 6.00 -16.39
CA HIS A 47 -8.84 5.63 -16.95
C HIS A 47 -8.20 4.55 -16.08
N ARG A 48 -8.63 3.32 -16.27
CA ARG A 48 -7.97 2.15 -15.69
C ARG A 48 -6.83 1.80 -16.63
N GLY A 49 -5.65 2.28 -16.28
CA GLY A 49 -4.43 1.95 -17.01
C GLY A 49 -3.81 3.09 -17.83
N GLU A 50 -4.49 4.23 -18.03
CA GLU A 50 -3.83 5.39 -18.63
C GLU A 50 -3.20 6.29 -17.55
N PRO A 51 -2.03 6.90 -17.84
CA PRO A 51 -1.41 7.88 -16.96
C PRO A 51 -2.39 9.01 -16.61
N CYS A 52 -2.44 9.42 -15.37
CA CYS A 52 -3.27 10.55 -14.97
C CYS A 52 -2.78 11.82 -15.70
N PRO A 53 -3.65 12.51 -16.48
CA PRO A 53 -3.23 13.69 -17.24
C PRO A 53 -2.64 14.81 -16.38
N ARG A 54 -2.92 14.80 -15.08
CA ARG A 54 -2.39 15.78 -14.10
C ARG A 54 -1.10 15.34 -13.42
N CYS A 55 -0.76 14.05 -13.49
CA CYS A 55 0.46 13.50 -12.90
C CYS A 55 1.55 13.29 -13.95
N SER A 56 1.21 13.43 -15.27
CA SER A 56 2.12 13.16 -16.38
C SER A 56 2.87 11.82 -16.23
N GLU A 57 4.10 11.73 -16.71
CA GLU A 57 4.93 10.53 -16.60
C GLU A 57 5.50 10.31 -15.19
N GLU A 58 5.64 11.38 -14.40
CA GLU A 58 6.06 11.31 -13.00
C GLU A 58 5.05 12.02 -12.10
N PRO A 59 4.70 11.46 -10.94
CA PRO A 59 3.85 12.15 -9.97
C PRO A 59 4.57 13.38 -9.42
N THR A 60 4.29 14.53 -9.97
CA THR A 60 4.96 15.82 -9.64
C THR A 60 4.74 16.31 -8.20
N ALA A 61 3.89 15.62 -7.42
CA ALA A 61 3.50 16.05 -6.08
C ALA A 61 3.87 15.05 -4.99
N ILE A 62 5.09 14.48 -5.05
CA ILE A 62 5.66 13.78 -3.89
C ILE A 62 6.35 14.84 -3.04
N GLY A 63 5.71 15.25 -1.94
CA GLY A 63 6.22 16.31 -1.07
C GLY A 63 7.57 15.99 -0.43
N ASN A 64 7.84 14.71 -0.13
CA ASN A 64 9.10 14.25 0.46
C ASN A 64 9.39 12.81 0.00
N PRO A 65 10.45 12.59 -0.80
CA PRO A 65 10.84 11.26 -1.30
C PRO A 65 11.15 10.25 -0.20
N SER A 66 11.77 10.66 0.89
CA SER A 66 12.10 9.79 2.04
C SER A 66 10.82 9.27 2.71
N ALA A 67 9.87 10.16 3.01
CA ALA A 67 8.57 9.77 3.56
C ALA A 67 7.77 8.89 2.60
N TYR A 68 7.89 9.14 1.29
CA TYR A 68 7.26 8.29 0.28
C TYR A 68 7.89 6.88 0.23
N ALA A 69 9.22 6.75 0.31
CA ALA A 69 9.89 5.45 0.36
C ALA A 69 9.39 4.61 1.54
N TYR A 70 9.26 5.20 2.72
CA TYR A 70 8.69 4.55 3.91
C TYR A 70 7.22 4.15 3.67
N LEU A 71 6.41 5.07 3.15
CA LEU A 71 5.00 4.83 2.84
C LEU A 71 4.81 3.73 1.77
N LEU A 72 5.70 3.67 0.77
CA LEU A 72 5.70 2.61 -0.24
C LEU A 72 5.93 1.24 0.40
N GLY A 73 6.90 1.14 1.30
CA GLY A 73 7.15 -0.09 2.08
C GLY A 73 5.92 -0.52 2.89
N LEU A 74 5.29 0.40 3.60
CA LEU A 74 4.04 0.15 4.34
C LEU A 74 2.90 -0.30 3.42
N TYR A 75 2.75 0.37 2.26
CA TYR A 75 1.72 0.02 1.29
C TYR A 75 1.93 -1.39 0.71
N LEU A 76 3.15 -1.77 0.39
CA LEU A 76 3.45 -3.08 -0.17
C LEU A 76 3.14 -4.23 0.80
N GLY A 77 3.32 -4.03 2.10
CA GLY A 77 2.88 -4.97 3.13
C GLY A 77 1.38 -4.84 3.41
N ASP A 78 1.01 -3.94 4.29
CA ASP A 78 -0.32 -3.85 4.90
C ASP A 78 -1.27 -2.84 4.23
N GLY A 79 -0.86 -2.22 3.11
CA GLY A 79 -1.66 -1.21 2.44
C GLY A 79 -2.64 -1.79 1.42
N CYS A 80 -3.76 -1.11 1.22
CA CYS A 80 -4.67 -1.34 0.10
C CYS A 80 -5.24 -0.03 -0.41
N ILE A 81 -5.60 -0.02 -1.70
CA ILE A 81 -6.32 1.07 -2.34
C ILE A 81 -7.64 0.52 -2.86
N SER A 82 -8.72 1.20 -2.58
CA SER A 82 -10.05 0.84 -3.06
C SER A 82 -10.75 2.03 -3.71
N ALA A 83 -11.49 1.75 -4.79
CA ALA A 83 -12.28 2.78 -5.45
C ALA A 83 -13.43 3.26 -4.54
N ALA A 84 -13.63 4.57 -4.50
CA ALA A 84 -14.73 5.25 -3.84
C ALA A 84 -15.59 5.98 -4.89
N LYS A 85 -16.59 6.75 -4.45
CA LYS A 85 -17.44 7.53 -5.37
C LYS A 85 -16.66 8.64 -6.09
N ARG A 86 -17.11 9.02 -7.29
CA ARG A 86 -16.60 10.16 -8.09
C ARG A 86 -15.14 10.05 -8.52
N GLY A 87 -14.64 8.84 -8.78
CA GLY A 87 -13.25 8.62 -9.20
C GLY A 87 -12.22 8.90 -8.10
N VAL A 88 -12.64 8.93 -6.84
CA VAL A 88 -11.75 9.04 -5.69
C VAL A 88 -11.35 7.64 -5.26
N TYR A 89 -10.15 7.50 -4.70
CA TYR A 89 -9.63 6.26 -4.12
C TYR A 89 -9.32 6.45 -2.65
N ALA A 90 -9.58 5.43 -1.86
CA ALA A 90 -9.19 5.37 -0.46
C ALA A 90 -7.92 4.53 -0.33
N LEU A 91 -6.83 5.16 0.10
CA LEU A 91 -5.66 4.45 0.64
C LEU A 91 -5.98 4.07 2.08
N ARG A 92 -5.74 2.81 2.44
CA ARG A 92 -5.84 2.30 3.81
C ARG A 92 -4.60 1.48 4.12
N ILE A 93 -3.99 1.74 5.27
CA ILE A 93 -2.87 0.96 5.78
C ILE A 93 -3.28 0.45 7.16
N ALA A 94 -3.25 -0.86 7.35
CA ALA A 94 -3.56 -1.50 8.62
C ALA A 94 -2.35 -1.42 9.55
N CYS A 95 -2.53 -0.89 10.75
CA CYS A 95 -1.51 -0.82 11.78
C CYS A 95 -2.06 -1.49 13.04
N ALA A 96 -1.34 -2.43 13.63
CA ALA A 96 -1.77 -3.11 14.84
C ALA A 96 -1.81 -2.15 16.05
N ASP A 97 -2.84 -2.25 16.87
CA ASP A 97 -3.03 -1.41 18.09
C ASP A 97 -1.89 -1.56 19.10
N ALA A 98 -1.17 -2.69 19.04
CA ALA A 98 0.00 -2.93 19.88
C ALA A 98 1.18 -1.96 19.62
N TRP A 99 1.15 -1.21 18.51
CA TRP A 99 2.23 -0.36 18.05
C TRP A 99 1.73 1.06 17.75
N PRO A 100 1.38 1.86 18.76
CA PRO A 100 0.80 3.20 18.56
C PRO A 100 1.73 4.17 17.85
N GLY A 101 3.04 4.10 18.10
CA GLY A 101 4.03 4.93 17.40
C GLY A 101 4.10 4.63 15.90
N LEU A 102 3.86 3.37 15.52
CA LEU A 102 3.78 2.98 14.11
C LEU A 102 2.53 3.57 13.43
N VAL A 103 1.40 3.63 14.15
CA VAL A 103 0.17 4.31 13.67
C VAL A 103 0.45 5.79 13.41
N ASP A 104 1.18 6.44 14.32
CA ASP A 104 1.57 7.85 14.21
C ASP A 104 2.52 8.07 13.03
N ALA A 105 3.56 7.26 12.91
CA ALA A 105 4.53 7.33 11.82
C ALA A 105 3.87 7.09 10.44
N CYS A 106 2.94 6.13 10.36
CA CYS A 106 2.16 5.88 9.14
C CYS A 106 1.29 7.09 8.78
N ALA A 107 0.55 7.64 9.75
CA ALA A 107 -0.31 8.79 9.51
C ALA A 107 0.49 10.03 9.05
N GLU A 108 1.67 10.23 9.64
CA GLU A 108 2.57 11.31 9.25
C GLU A 108 3.13 11.12 7.83
N ALA A 109 3.59 9.91 7.48
CA ALA A 109 4.06 9.61 6.13
C ALA A 109 2.99 9.86 5.07
N VAL A 110 1.73 9.47 5.34
CA VAL A 110 0.59 9.76 4.44
C VAL A 110 0.35 11.26 4.32
N ARG A 111 0.44 12.00 5.42
CA ARG A 111 0.25 13.47 5.45
C ARG A 111 1.35 14.19 4.65
N ILE A 112 2.60 13.78 4.83
CA ILE A 112 3.73 14.34 4.09
C ILE A 112 3.64 14.03 2.60
N ALA A 113 3.27 12.79 2.24
CA ALA A 113 3.12 12.40 0.83
C ALA A 113 1.99 13.16 0.12
N ARG A 114 0.93 13.56 0.85
CA ARG A 114 -0.23 14.31 0.32
C ARG A 114 -0.70 15.36 1.32
N PRO A 115 -0.01 16.51 1.46
CA PRO A 115 -0.27 17.49 2.52
C PRO A 115 -1.68 18.08 2.54
N HIS A 116 -2.33 18.16 1.37
CA HIS A 116 -3.68 18.72 1.24
C HIS A 116 -4.80 17.70 1.46
N ASN A 117 -4.47 16.44 1.74
CA ASN A 117 -5.46 15.39 1.94
C ASN A 117 -5.65 15.12 3.44
N LYS A 118 -6.91 15.01 3.84
CA LYS A 118 -7.22 14.59 5.21
C LYS A 118 -6.73 13.17 5.47
N VAL A 119 -6.05 12.97 6.58
CA VAL A 119 -5.67 11.67 7.11
C VAL A 119 -6.55 11.37 8.33
N SER A 120 -7.20 10.25 8.34
CA SER A 120 -8.06 9.78 9.43
C SER A 120 -7.62 8.41 9.91
N ARG A 121 -7.94 8.09 11.16
CA ARG A 121 -7.73 6.78 11.78
C ARG A 121 -9.09 6.15 12.02
N VAL A 122 -9.26 4.94 11.54
CA VAL A 122 -10.50 4.17 11.67
C VAL A 122 -10.20 2.93 12.49
N THR A 123 -10.75 2.87 13.68
CA THR A 123 -10.56 1.75 14.61
C THR A 123 -11.28 0.50 14.10
N SER A 124 -10.62 -0.64 14.22
CA SER A 124 -11.15 -1.97 13.96
C SER A 124 -10.64 -2.91 15.06
N ALA A 125 -11.15 -4.14 15.13
CA ALA A 125 -10.70 -5.08 16.15
C ALA A 125 -9.19 -5.40 16.01
N GLY A 126 -8.39 -5.01 16.97
CA GLY A 126 -6.94 -5.25 17.05
C GLY A 126 -6.07 -4.40 16.13
N CYS A 127 -6.65 -3.45 15.39
CA CYS A 127 -5.89 -2.56 14.52
C CYS A 127 -6.58 -1.22 14.27
N GLN A 128 -5.82 -0.26 13.78
CA GLN A 128 -6.31 1.00 13.21
C GLN A 128 -5.95 1.06 11.73
N TYR A 129 -6.90 1.52 10.92
CA TYR A 129 -6.63 1.84 9.52
C TYR A 129 -6.29 3.33 9.40
N VAL A 130 -5.07 3.63 9.04
CA VAL A 130 -4.69 4.96 8.56
C VAL A 130 -5.28 5.12 7.16
N THR A 131 -6.21 6.07 7.01
CA THR A 131 -7.02 6.23 5.80
C THR A 131 -6.91 7.64 5.25
N SER A 132 -6.73 7.73 3.93
CA SER A 132 -6.75 9.01 3.22
C SER A 132 -7.38 8.84 1.83
N PHE A 133 -8.07 9.89 1.35
CA PHE A 133 -8.81 9.89 0.09
C PHE A 133 -8.13 10.81 -0.93
N SER A 134 -7.84 10.28 -2.13
CA SER A 134 -7.30 11.06 -3.24
C SER A 134 -7.64 10.40 -4.58
N LYS A 135 -7.75 11.22 -5.64
CA LYS A 135 -7.82 10.70 -7.01
C LYS A 135 -6.47 10.18 -7.50
N HIS A 136 -5.38 10.54 -6.83
CA HIS A 136 -4.00 10.28 -7.25
C HIS A 136 -3.33 9.10 -6.53
N TRP A 137 -4.02 8.40 -5.62
CA TRP A 137 -3.41 7.23 -4.98
C TRP A 137 -2.96 6.16 -5.98
N PRO A 138 -3.73 5.83 -7.06
CA PRO A 138 -3.23 4.90 -8.08
C PRO A 138 -2.01 5.41 -8.85
N CYS A 139 -1.85 6.74 -9.00
CA CYS A 139 -0.66 7.31 -9.64
C CYS A 139 0.58 7.16 -8.76
N LEU A 140 0.43 7.35 -7.44
CA LEU A 140 1.52 7.18 -6.47
C LEU A 140 1.84 5.70 -6.20
N PHE A 141 0.88 4.82 -6.37
CA PHE A 141 1.02 3.37 -6.19
C PHE A 141 0.54 2.61 -7.44
N PRO A 142 1.30 2.65 -8.56
CA PRO A 142 0.97 1.94 -9.80
C PRO A 142 0.80 0.43 -9.60
N GLN A 143 1.35 -0.13 -8.50
CA GLN A 143 1.17 -1.50 -8.07
C GLN A 143 -0.27 -1.82 -7.64
N HIS A 144 -1.15 -0.80 -7.58
CA HIS A 144 -2.56 -1.00 -7.29
C HIS A 144 -3.25 -1.79 -8.41
N GLY A 145 -4.07 -2.76 -8.03
CA GLY A 145 -4.81 -3.58 -8.98
C GLY A 145 -5.83 -4.48 -8.26
N PRO A 146 -6.66 -5.20 -9.02
CA PRO A 146 -7.62 -6.15 -8.47
C PRO A 146 -6.91 -7.35 -7.82
N GLY A 147 -7.58 -8.00 -6.88
CA GLY A 147 -7.08 -9.18 -6.19
C GLY A 147 -5.99 -8.88 -5.16
N LYS A 148 -5.36 -9.93 -4.68
CA LYS A 148 -4.32 -9.85 -3.65
C LYS A 148 -2.96 -9.53 -4.27
N LYS A 149 -2.10 -8.81 -3.55
CA LYS A 149 -0.77 -8.42 -4.03
C LYS A 149 0.12 -9.61 -4.42
N HIS A 150 0.01 -10.73 -3.72
CA HIS A 150 0.81 -11.92 -4.04
C HIS A 150 0.28 -12.75 -5.23
N GLU A 151 -0.86 -12.38 -5.79
CA GLU A 151 -1.46 -13.01 -6.98
C GLU A 151 -1.19 -12.21 -8.26
N ARG A 152 -0.46 -11.10 -8.16
CA ARG A 152 -0.11 -10.24 -9.30
C ARG A 152 1.34 -9.79 -9.23
N ARG A 153 1.87 -9.39 -10.37
CA ARG A 153 3.22 -8.85 -10.48
C ARG A 153 3.32 -7.50 -9.78
N ILE A 154 4.36 -7.32 -8.97
CA ILE A 154 4.69 -6.09 -8.26
C ILE A 154 6.04 -5.59 -8.76
N VAL A 155 6.02 -4.53 -9.53
CA VAL A 155 7.23 -3.89 -10.10
C VAL A 155 7.21 -2.41 -9.73
N LEU A 156 8.36 -1.87 -9.39
CA LEU A 156 8.52 -0.43 -9.17
C LEU A 156 8.70 0.27 -10.52
N GLU A 157 7.99 1.37 -10.71
CA GLU A 157 8.23 2.27 -11.83
C GLU A 157 9.64 2.89 -11.73
N PRO A 158 10.25 3.34 -12.83
CA PRO A 158 11.60 3.91 -12.81
C PRO A 158 11.76 5.07 -11.81
N TRP A 159 10.76 5.92 -11.67
CA TRP A 159 10.79 7.03 -10.70
C TRP A 159 10.71 6.53 -9.24
N GLN A 160 9.94 5.46 -8.97
CA GLN A 160 9.90 4.84 -7.65
C GLN A 160 11.23 4.18 -7.32
N ARG A 161 11.86 3.51 -8.30
CA ARG A 161 13.19 2.91 -8.12
C ARG A 161 14.20 3.96 -7.74
N ARG A 162 14.26 5.11 -8.44
CA ARG A 162 15.15 6.22 -8.06
C ARG A 162 14.95 6.70 -6.62
N ILE A 163 13.70 6.77 -6.16
CA ILE A 163 13.39 7.14 -4.77
C ILE A 163 13.87 6.08 -3.79
N VAL A 164 13.61 4.80 -4.06
CA VAL A 164 14.05 3.69 -3.20
C VAL A 164 15.57 3.64 -3.14
N ASP A 165 16.25 3.81 -4.27
CA ASP A 165 17.72 3.81 -4.33
C ASP A 165 18.33 5.00 -3.56
N ALA A 166 17.67 6.15 -3.54
CA ALA A 166 18.08 7.32 -2.76
C ALA A 166 17.72 7.22 -1.26
N HIS A 167 16.68 6.46 -0.90
CA HIS A 167 16.18 6.32 0.47
C HIS A 167 15.93 4.84 0.84
N PRO A 168 16.94 3.96 0.70
CA PRO A 168 16.74 2.52 0.84
C PRO A 168 16.37 2.10 2.27
N TRP A 169 16.92 2.77 3.28
CA TRP A 169 16.60 2.48 4.68
C TRP A 169 15.15 2.79 5.03
N GLU A 170 14.59 3.87 4.49
CA GLU A 170 13.18 4.22 4.69
C GLU A 170 12.26 3.18 4.05
N PHE A 171 12.61 2.70 2.85
CA PHE A 171 11.86 1.64 2.20
C PHE A 171 11.89 0.33 3.00
N VAL A 172 13.10 -0.09 3.45
CA VAL A 172 13.28 -1.27 4.31
C VAL A 172 12.50 -1.10 5.62
N ARG A 173 12.54 0.08 6.24
CA ARG A 173 11.79 0.38 7.46
C ARG A 173 10.30 0.22 7.26
N GLY A 174 9.76 0.72 6.15
CA GLY A 174 8.34 0.55 5.80
C GLY A 174 7.95 -0.92 5.64
N LEU A 175 8.77 -1.73 4.98
CA LEU A 175 8.53 -3.16 4.82
C LEU A 175 8.59 -3.92 6.16
N ILE A 176 9.55 -3.60 7.02
CA ILE A 176 9.65 -4.21 8.36
C ILE A 176 8.51 -3.76 9.26
N HIS A 177 8.12 -2.50 9.21
CA HIS A 177 7.02 -1.97 10.02
C HIS A 177 5.66 -2.54 9.60
N SER A 178 5.49 -2.99 8.34
CA SER A 178 4.32 -3.77 7.91
C SER A 178 4.51 -5.26 8.22
N ASP A 179 5.15 -6.00 7.34
CA ASP A 179 5.22 -7.47 7.31
C ASP A 179 6.44 -8.06 8.05
N GLY A 180 7.24 -7.24 8.72
CA GLY A 180 8.43 -7.68 9.44
C GLY A 180 8.27 -7.65 10.96
N CYS A 181 9.27 -8.16 11.64
CA CYS A 181 9.42 -8.03 13.09
C CYS A 181 10.91 -8.11 13.50
N ARG A 182 11.24 -7.47 14.64
CA ARG A 182 12.47 -7.69 15.37
C ARG A 182 12.18 -8.54 16.59
N ILE A 183 12.89 -9.66 16.72
CA ILE A 183 12.73 -10.55 17.86
C ILE A 183 14.10 -10.90 18.47
N THR A 184 14.10 -11.31 19.72
CA THR A 184 15.25 -11.99 20.35
C THR A 184 15.00 -13.48 20.25
N ASN A 185 15.79 -14.19 19.47
CA ASN A 185 15.80 -15.63 19.39
C ASN A 185 16.81 -16.23 20.36
N TRP A 186 16.70 -17.50 20.67
CA TRP A 186 17.65 -18.16 21.56
C TRP A 186 17.98 -19.56 21.08
N ALA A 187 19.16 -20.03 21.47
CA ALA A 187 19.60 -21.42 21.28
C ALA A 187 20.28 -21.90 22.56
N THR A 188 20.15 -23.19 22.86
CA THR A 188 20.83 -23.83 23.98
C THR A 188 21.95 -24.70 23.43
N ARG A 189 23.15 -24.59 24.00
CA ARG A 189 24.29 -25.46 23.70
C ARG A 189 24.85 -26.04 24.98
N VAL A 190 25.32 -27.28 24.91
CA VAL A 190 26.09 -27.86 26.01
C VAL A 190 27.55 -27.46 25.83
N VAL A 191 28.10 -26.73 26.80
CA VAL A 191 29.48 -26.29 26.83
C VAL A 191 30.13 -26.78 28.12
N ARG A 192 31.12 -27.67 28.03
CA ARG A 192 31.79 -28.29 29.17
C ARG A 192 30.83 -28.98 30.15
N GLY A 193 29.80 -29.69 29.63
CA GLY A 193 28.79 -30.38 30.41
C GLY A 193 27.63 -29.51 30.93
N GLU A 194 27.72 -28.20 30.84
CA GLU A 194 26.68 -27.27 31.27
C GLU A 194 25.81 -26.80 30.09
N ARG A 195 24.52 -26.69 30.32
CA ARG A 195 23.56 -26.13 29.35
C ARG A 195 23.62 -24.60 29.38
N LYS A 196 24.18 -23.99 28.34
CA LYS A 196 24.24 -22.52 28.18
C LYS A 196 23.21 -22.05 27.17
N ARG A 197 22.42 -21.03 27.54
CA ARG A 197 21.46 -20.35 26.67
C ARG A 197 22.17 -19.14 26.05
N TYR A 198 22.06 -19.02 24.72
CA TYR A 198 22.57 -17.91 23.93
C TYR A 198 21.39 -17.19 23.31
N GLU A 199 21.25 -15.91 23.58
CA GLU A 199 20.21 -15.04 23.01
C GLU A 199 20.83 -14.18 21.92
N TYR A 200 20.10 -14.00 20.83
CA TYR A 200 20.54 -13.19 19.71
C TYR A 200 19.36 -12.50 19.03
N PRO A 201 19.45 -11.18 18.81
CA PRO A 201 18.41 -10.45 18.08
C PRO A 201 18.47 -10.83 16.59
N ARG A 202 17.31 -10.76 15.94
CA ARG A 202 17.21 -10.92 14.50
C ARG A 202 15.96 -10.24 13.96
N TYR A 203 15.97 -9.93 12.67
CA TYR A 203 14.83 -9.47 11.95
C TYR A 203 14.26 -10.58 11.08
N PHE A 204 12.94 -10.63 10.97
CA PHE A 204 12.23 -11.43 10.00
C PHE A 204 11.34 -10.52 9.16
N PHE A 205 11.26 -10.85 7.88
CA PHE A 205 10.29 -10.29 6.95
C PHE A 205 9.53 -11.44 6.31
N THR A 206 8.20 -11.42 6.37
CA THR A 206 7.33 -12.49 5.89
C THR A 206 6.33 -11.95 4.89
N ASN A 207 6.46 -12.30 3.63
CA ASN A 207 5.50 -11.91 2.60
C ASN A 207 5.29 -13.05 1.59
N LYS A 208 4.06 -13.24 1.13
CA LYS A 208 3.73 -14.28 0.14
C LYS A 208 4.15 -13.88 -1.28
N SER A 209 4.23 -12.61 -1.61
CA SER A 209 4.66 -12.12 -2.92
C SER A 209 6.15 -12.33 -3.10
N ASP A 210 6.51 -13.06 -4.15
CA ASP A 210 7.92 -13.24 -4.55
C ASP A 210 8.55 -11.89 -4.91
N ASP A 211 7.83 -11.07 -5.66
CA ASP A 211 8.30 -9.76 -6.10
C ASP A 211 8.61 -8.83 -4.92
N ILE A 212 7.72 -8.80 -3.89
CA ILE A 212 7.94 -7.95 -2.71
C ILE A 212 9.13 -8.46 -1.89
N ARG A 213 9.30 -9.79 -1.77
CA ARG A 213 10.50 -10.35 -1.12
C ARG A 213 11.77 -10.03 -1.90
N GLN A 214 11.72 -10.09 -3.24
CA GLN A 214 12.84 -9.73 -4.09
C GLN A 214 13.21 -8.25 -3.95
N LEU A 215 12.22 -7.34 -3.96
CA LEU A 215 12.46 -5.91 -3.71
C LEU A 215 13.13 -5.66 -2.36
N TYR A 216 12.72 -6.39 -1.34
CA TYR A 216 13.33 -6.32 -0.01
C TYR A 216 14.77 -6.80 -0.02
N THR A 217 15.04 -7.99 -0.59
CA THR A 217 16.38 -8.58 -0.61
C THR A 217 17.34 -7.80 -1.48
N ASP A 218 16.93 -7.33 -2.66
CA ASP A 218 17.75 -6.45 -3.52
C ASP A 218 18.16 -5.18 -2.79
N THR A 219 17.24 -4.61 -1.99
CA THR A 219 17.55 -3.42 -1.19
C THR A 219 18.49 -3.73 -0.04
N LEU A 220 18.35 -4.90 0.62
CA LEU A 220 19.31 -5.35 1.64
C LEU A 220 20.70 -5.58 1.06
N ASP A 221 20.79 -6.17 -0.13
CA ASP A 221 22.05 -6.41 -0.83
C ASP A 221 22.77 -5.09 -1.16
N ALA A 222 22.02 -4.10 -1.67
CA ALA A 222 22.54 -2.76 -1.93
C ALA A 222 23.05 -2.05 -0.65
N LEU A 223 22.47 -2.37 0.51
CA LEU A 223 22.84 -1.84 1.83
C LEU A 223 23.96 -2.65 2.51
N GLY A 224 24.45 -3.75 1.90
CA GLY A 224 25.43 -4.65 2.51
C GLY A 224 24.91 -5.45 3.71
N VAL A 225 23.59 -5.61 3.82
CA VAL A 225 22.92 -6.36 4.89
C VAL A 225 22.80 -7.84 4.51
N ALA A 226 23.53 -8.71 5.18
CA ALA A 226 23.46 -10.15 4.93
C ALA A 226 22.15 -10.74 5.45
N TRP A 227 21.47 -11.49 4.60
CA TRP A 227 20.20 -12.13 4.87
C TRP A 227 20.20 -13.62 4.46
N THR A 228 19.19 -14.36 4.86
CA THR A 228 18.99 -15.78 4.48
C THR A 228 17.51 -16.05 4.27
N HIS A 229 17.20 -16.94 3.33
CA HIS A 229 15.87 -17.52 3.25
C HIS A 229 15.61 -18.46 4.43
N CYS A 230 14.40 -18.38 5.00
CA CYS A 230 13.93 -19.29 6.01
C CYS A 230 12.60 -19.89 5.59
N THR A 231 12.45 -21.20 5.76
CA THR A 231 11.17 -21.88 5.58
C THR A 231 10.42 -21.95 6.92
N ARG A 232 9.12 -21.69 6.90
CA ARG A 232 8.22 -21.96 8.02
C ARG A 232 7.11 -22.88 7.54
N ALA A 233 6.99 -24.05 8.14
CA ALA A 233 6.05 -25.09 7.72
C ALA A 233 6.17 -25.45 6.21
N GLY A 234 7.41 -25.59 5.72
CA GLY A 234 7.70 -25.89 4.32
C GLY A 234 7.50 -24.74 3.33
N LYS A 235 7.10 -23.55 3.78
CA LYS A 235 6.83 -22.39 2.90
C LYS A 235 7.99 -21.40 2.94
N PRO A 236 8.57 -21.01 1.79
CA PRO A 236 9.76 -20.13 1.71
C PRO A 236 9.39 -18.63 1.77
N TYR A 237 8.50 -18.23 2.68
CA TYR A 237 7.99 -16.86 2.72
C TYR A 237 8.75 -15.92 3.64
N ASN A 238 9.80 -16.42 4.33
CA ASN A 238 10.53 -15.66 5.32
C ASN A 238 11.93 -15.30 4.86
N ILE A 239 12.31 -14.05 5.03
CA ILE A 239 13.68 -13.55 4.95
C ILE A 239 14.15 -13.24 6.36
N SER A 240 15.34 -13.69 6.71
CA SER A 240 15.94 -13.50 8.03
C SER A 240 17.25 -12.73 7.95
N VAL A 241 17.39 -11.70 8.78
CA VAL A 241 18.66 -11.02 9.06
C VAL A 241 19.09 -11.41 10.48
N ALA A 242 20.20 -12.13 10.61
CA ALA A 242 20.65 -12.69 11.89
C ALA A 242 22.15 -12.47 12.17
N ARG A 243 22.97 -12.08 11.17
CA ARG A 243 24.38 -11.75 11.41
C ARG A 243 24.47 -10.49 12.26
N ARG A 244 25.30 -10.52 13.31
CA ARG A 244 25.42 -9.44 14.30
C ARG A 244 25.62 -8.06 13.65
N ALA A 245 26.55 -7.95 12.69
CA ALA A 245 26.80 -6.69 11.98
C ALA A 245 25.57 -6.20 11.21
N SER A 246 24.88 -7.12 10.50
CA SER A 246 23.68 -6.80 9.74
C SER A 246 22.50 -6.40 10.65
N VAL A 247 22.35 -7.07 11.80
CA VAL A 247 21.34 -6.70 12.80
C VAL A 247 21.65 -5.32 13.39
N ALA A 248 22.91 -5.00 13.65
CA ALA A 248 23.31 -3.67 14.14
C ALA A 248 22.98 -2.56 13.13
N LEU A 249 23.18 -2.79 11.83
CA LEU A 249 22.74 -1.85 10.78
C LEU A 249 21.22 -1.69 10.77
N MET A 250 20.48 -2.79 10.85
CA MET A 250 19.03 -2.74 10.94
C MET A 250 18.53 -2.00 12.20
N ASP A 251 19.18 -2.22 13.35
CA ASP A 251 18.84 -1.54 14.59
C ASP A 251 19.09 -0.03 14.52
N ALA A 252 20.15 0.39 13.81
CA ALA A 252 20.49 1.82 13.66
C ALA A 252 19.50 2.58 12.75
N HIS A 253 18.93 1.93 11.75
CA HIS A 253 18.13 2.59 10.71
C HIS A 253 16.65 2.22 10.72
N VAL A 254 16.30 1.04 11.19
CA VAL A 254 14.92 0.52 11.18
C VAL A 254 14.34 0.47 12.59
N GLY A 255 15.01 -0.19 13.51
CA GLY A 255 14.56 -0.40 14.87
C GLY A 255 13.38 -1.37 15.01
N PRO A 256 12.95 -1.66 16.25
CA PRO A 256 11.73 -2.44 16.51
C PRO A 256 10.48 -1.61 16.22
N LYS A 257 9.34 -2.29 16.05
CA LYS A 257 8.02 -1.64 16.11
C LYS A 257 7.76 -1.07 17.50
N TYR A 258 7.10 0.06 17.62
CA TYR A 258 6.89 0.81 18.88
C TYR A 258 5.50 1.46 18.96
#